data_88d13493ddc1bff03b3702e9c49be4ec
#
_entry.id   88d13493ddc1bff03b3702e9c49be4ec
#
_cell.length_a   1.000
_cell.length_b   1.000
_cell.length_c   1.000
_cell.angle_alpha   90.00
_cell.angle_beta   90.00
_cell.angle_gamma   90.00
#
_symmetry.space_group_name_H-M   'P 1'
#
loop_
_entity.id
_entity.type
_entity.pdbx_description
1 polymer ?
#
loop_
_entity_poly.entity_id
_entity_poly.type
_entity_poly.pdbx_seq_one_letter_code
_entity_poly.pdbx_strand_id
1 'polypeptide(L)'
;MTGRRRAVLLLLLGAAGTVGICVAVALGAPNLSATTRPSKLEKTVAHAVLDASVRARAPRGKSLPTDPGSVARGREAYRANCLVCHGVPGGEQSAIAAGLNPPVPDLAEPQTQSRSDGELFFLLSGGVRLTGMPGFEKSLPEKTRWELVAFLRALPKLGDAELQALSGR
;
A
#
# COMPACT_ATOMS: atom_id res chain seq x y z
N MET A 1 -21.20 15.88 44.56
CA MET A 1 -21.53 16.58 43.29
C MET A 1 -22.70 15.91 42.64
N THR A 2 -23.78 16.60 42.31
CA THR A 2 -24.97 16.03 41.64
C THR A 2 -24.60 15.56 40.21
N GLY A 3 -25.21 14.49 39.73
CA GLY A 3 -24.92 13.92 38.42
C GLY A 3 -24.94 14.93 37.26
N ARG A 4 -25.82 15.95 37.34
CA ARG A 4 -25.93 17.03 36.36
C ARG A 4 -24.64 17.91 36.33
N ARG A 5 -24.02 18.19 37.48
CA ARG A 5 -22.76 18.95 37.53
C ARG A 5 -21.59 18.17 36.93
N ARG A 6 -21.52 16.85 37.14
CA ARG A 6 -20.53 15.96 36.50
C ARG A 6 -20.70 15.91 34.98
N ALA A 7 -21.93 15.77 34.49
CA ALA A 7 -22.22 15.77 33.08
C ALA A 7 -21.82 17.10 32.38
N VAL A 8 -22.17 18.24 32.99
CA VAL A 8 -21.77 19.57 32.48
C VAL A 8 -20.25 19.72 32.46
N LEU A 9 -19.55 19.30 33.52
CA LEU A 9 -18.08 19.36 33.55
C LEU A 9 -17.43 18.52 32.45
N LEU A 10 -17.92 17.28 32.22
CA LEU A 10 -17.41 16.42 31.16
C LEU A 10 -17.65 17.00 29.75
N LEU A 11 -18.82 17.63 29.53
CA LEU A 11 -19.11 18.31 28.27
C LEU A 11 -18.20 19.51 28.04
N LEU A 12 -17.93 20.31 29.08
CA LEU A 12 -17.03 21.47 28.98
C LEU A 12 -15.60 21.02 28.73
N LEU A 13 -15.12 19.96 29.40
CA LEU A 13 -13.78 19.41 29.17
C LEU A 13 -13.66 18.83 27.75
N GLY A 14 -14.69 18.16 27.26
CA GLY A 14 -14.74 17.65 25.89
C GLY A 14 -14.70 18.80 24.86
N ALA A 15 -15.51 19.84 25.06
CA ALA A 15 -15.52 21.00 24.18
C ALA A 15 -14.17 21.75 24.19
N ALA A 16 -13.57 21.97 25.38
CA ALA A 16 -12.26 22.60 25.50
C ALA A 16 -11.15 21.78 24.82
N GLY A 17 -11.18 20.45 24.98
CA GLY A 17 -10.25 19.54 24.30
C GLY A 17 -10.40 19.61 22.78
N THR A 18 -11.63 19.60 22.26
CA THR A 18 -11.89 19.73 20.82
C THR A 18 -11.40 21.06 20.27
N VAL A 19 -11.69 22.18 20.95
CA VAL A 19 -11.20 23.50 20.55
C VAL A 19 -9.67 23.54 20.58
N GLY A 20 -9.04 22.98 21.62
CA GLY A 20 -7.58 22.89 21.71
C GLY A 20 -6.95 22.15 20.54
N ILE A 21 -7.53 21.00 20.13
CA ILE A 21 -7.09 20.23 18.98
C ILE A 21 -7.27 21.04 17.67
N CYS A 22 -8.43 21.68 17.48
CA CYS A 22 -8.69 22.49 16.29
C CYS A 22 -7.71 23.66 16.18
N VAL A 23 -7.42 24.36 17.30
CA VAL A 23 -6.44 25.44 17.34
C VAL A 23 -5.02 24.93 17.07
N ALA A 24 -4.62 23.80 17.66
CA ALA A 24 -3.32 23.19 17.41
C ALA A 24 -3.13 22.80 15.94
N VAL A 25 -4.18 22.24 15.32
CA VAL A 25 -4.20 21.91 13.88
C VAL A 25 -4.14 23.19 13.04
N ALA A 26 -4.89 24.23 13.39
CA ALA A 26 -4.93 25.49 12.64
C ALA A 26 -3.61 26.27 12.71
N LEU A 27 -2.96 26.30 13.90
CA LEU A 27 -1.69 26.98 14.11
C LEU A 27 -0.47 26.21 13.62
N GLY A 28 -0.56 24.88 13.59
CA GLY A 28 0.49 23.98 13.12
C GLY A 28 0.01 23.15 11.93
N ALA A 29 -0.72 23.78 10.98
CA ALA A 29 -1.32 23.05 9.84
C ALA A 29 -0.30 22.09 9.23
N PRO A 30 -0.60 20.77 9.20
CA PRO A 30 0.33 19.80 8.66
C PRO A 30 0.63 20.11 7.19
N ASN A 31 1.90 20.00 6.80
CA ASN A 31 2.27 20.14 5.40
C ASN A 31 1.79 18.89 4.65
N LEU A 32 0.72 19.04 3.88
CA LEU A 32 0.11 17.97 3.08
C LEU A 32 0.75 17.82 1.68
N SER A 33 1.85 18.51 1.42
CA SER A 33 2.60 18.36 0.17
C SER A 33 3.18 16.95 0.05
N ALA A 34 2.98 16.31 -1.09
CA ALA A 34 3.58 15.00 -1.38
C ALA A 34 5.14 15.04 -1.42
N THR A 35 5.74 16.23 -1.55
CA THR A 35 7.20 16.40 -1.51
C THR A 35 7.76 16.35 -0.10
N THR A 36 6.92 16.45 0.93
CA THR A 36 7.34 16.38 2.34
C THR A 36 7.33 14.93 2.81
N ARG A 37 8.46 14.44 3.30
CA ARG A 37 8.53 13.08 3.85
C ARG A 37 7.69 12.96 5.12
N PRO A 38 6.89 11.89 5.25
CA PRO A 38 6.08 11.65 6.44
C PRO A 38 6.96 11.48 7.68
N SER A 39 6.48 11.95 8.82
CA SER A 39 7.14 11.76 10.12
C SER A 39 7.21 10.27 10.51
N LYS A 40 8.11 9.92 11.45
CA LYS A 40 8.21 8.54 11.95
C LYS A 40 6.88 8.06 12.58
N LEU A 41 6.20 8.93 13.31
CA LEU A 41 4.91 8.62 13.93
C LEU A 41 3.84 8.34 12.87
N GLU A 42 3.73 9.20 11.88
CA GLU A 42 2.80 9.05 10.76
C GLU A 42 3.01 7.71 10.04
N LYS A 43 4.26 7.38 9.69
CA LYS A 43 4.60 6.09 9.08
C LYS A 43 4.18 4.92 9.97
N THR A 44 4.51 4.96 11.27
CA THR A 44 4.20 3.87 12.20
C THR A 44 2.70 3.65 12.31
N VAL A 45 1.93 4.72 12.47
CA VAL A 45 0.46 4.65 12.56
C VAL A 45 -0.14 4.16 11.25
N ALA A 46 0.28 4.73 10.11
CA ALA A 46 -0.23 4.33 8.80
C ALA A 46 0.04 2.85 8.50
N HIS A 47 1.26 2.36 8.77
CA HIS A 47 1.61 0.95 8.59
C HIS A 47 0.79 0.05 9.52
N ALA A 48 0.66 0.40 10.81
CA ALA A 48 -0.13 -0.39 11.75
C ALA A 48 -1.61 -0.51 11.33
N VAL A 49 -2.22 0.59 10.88
CA VAL A 49 -3.61 0.61 10.38
C VAL A 49 -3.74 -0.19 9.09
N LEU A 50 -2.81 -0.03 8.14
CA LEU A 50 -2.78 -0.79 6.89
C LEU A 50 -2.68 -2.30 7.19
N ASP A 51 -1.72 -2.70 8.01
CA ASP A 51 -1.48 -4.11 8.34
C ASP A 51 -2.67 -4.74 9.07
N ALA A 52 -3.30 -4.01 9.98
CA ALA A 52 -4.52 -4.48 10.65
C ALA A 52 -5.67 -4.65 9.64
N SER A 53 -5.84 -3.69 8.73
CA SER A 53 -6.86 -3.74 7.67
C SER A 53 -6.65 -4.92 6.73
N VAL A 54 -5.39 -5.12 6.28
CA VAL A 54 -5.01 -6.19 5.35
C VAL A 54 -5.23 -7.55 6.01
N ARG A 55 -4.70 -7.77 7.22
CA ARG A 55 -4.87 -9.05 7.96
C ARG A 55 -6.33 -9.41 8.22
N ALA A 56 -7.17 -8.41 8.47
CA ALA A 56 -8.59 -8.63 8.73
C ALA A 56 -9.40 -9.03 7.49
N ARG A 57 -8.95 -8.65 6.29
CA ARG A 57 -9.74 -8.74 5.04
C ARG A 57 -9.10 -9.58 3.95
N ALA A 58 -7.81 -9.92 4.07
CA ALA A 58 -7.13 -10.75 3.10
C ALA A 58 -7.81 -12.12 2.95
N PRO A 59 -8.03 -12.61 1.73
CA PRO A 59 -8.59 -13.93 1.51
C PRO A 59 -7.65 -15.01 2.07
N ARG A 60 -8.24 -16.02 2.71
CA ARG A 60 -7.52 -17.18 3.28
C ARG A 60 -7.82 -18.43 2.50
N GLY A 61 -6.87 -19.38 2.50
CA GLY A 61 -7.08 -20.70 1.91
C GLY A 61 -7.07 -20.74 0.37
N LYS A 62 -6.79 -19.66 -0.32
CA LYS A 62 -6.54 -19.68 -1.76
C LYS A 62 -5.04 -19.88 -2.03
N SER A 63 -4.73 -20.82 -2.92
CA SER A 63 -3.38 -21.07 -3.42
C SER A 63 -3.14 -20.34 -4.74
N LEU A 64 -1.88 -20.09 -5.04
CA LEU A 64 -1.48 -19.52 -6.32
C LEU A 64 -1.84 -20.44 -7.49
N PRO A 65 -2.08 -19.89 -8.69
CA PRO A 65 -2.25 -20.70 -9.87
C PRO A 65 -1.02 -21.59 -10.11
N THR A 66 -1.25 -22.85 -10.40
CA THR A 66 -0.18 -23.86 -10.60
C THR A 66 0.08 -24.16 -12.06
N ASP A 67 -0.69 -23.59 -12.98
CA ASP A 67 -0.49 -23.81 -14.41
C ASP A 67 0.84 -23.15 -14.90
N PRO A 68 1.58 -23.81 -15.83
CA PRO A 68 2.92 -23.37 -16.21
C PRO A 68 2.99 -21.95 -16.80
N GLY A 69 1.88 -21.43 -17.33
CA GLY A 69 1.80 -20.10 -17.94
C GLY A 69 1.44 -18.97 -16.98
N SER A 70 1.05 -19.29 -15.74
CA SER A 70 0.52 -18.29 -14.81
C SER A 70 1.51 -17.17 -14.50
N VAL A 71 2.77 -17.51 -14.26
CA VAL A 71 3.84 -16.53 -13.99
C VAL A 71 4.11 -15.64 -15.22
N ALA A 72 4.10 -16.23 -16.43
CA ALA A 72 4.30 -15.45 -17.66
C ALA A 72 3.17 -14.45 -17.90
N ARG A 73 1.90 -14.87 -17.70
CA ARG A 73 0.75 -13.96 -17.80
C ARG A 73 0.77 -12.88 -16.71
N GLY A 74 1.19 -13.24 -15.49
CA GLY A 74 1.42 -12.29 -14.41
C GLY A 74 2.50 -11.27 -14.76
N ARG A 75 3.58 -11.67 -15.44
CA ARG A 75 4.64 -10.77 -15.95
C ARG A 75 4.06 -9.76 -16.94
N GLU A 76 3.25 -10.20 -17.90
CA GLU A 76 2.64 -9.28 -18.86
C GLU A 76 1.69 -8.31 -18.19
N ALA A 77 0.88 -8.78 -17.24
CA ALA A 77 0.01 -7.90 -16.44
C ALA A 77 0.82 -6.89 -15.60
N TYR A 78 1.96 -7.31 -15.05
CA TYR A 78 2.88 -6.43 -14.32
C TYR A 78 3.46 -5.34 -15.23
N ARG A 79 3.93 -5.71 -16.41
CA ARG A 79 4.44 -4.74 -17.39
C ARG A 79 3.42 -3.68 -17.74
N ALA A 80 2.18 -4.11 -17.96
CA ALA A 80 1.11 -3.22 -18.39
C ALA A 80 0.60 -2.28 -17.28
N ASN A 81 0.65 -2.70 -15.99
CA ASN A 81 -0.06 -2.01 -14.93
C ASN A 81 0.82 -1.56 -13.75
N CYS A 82 1.95 -2.22 -13.51
CA CYS A 82 2.72 -2.03 -12.27
C CYS A 82 4.10 -1.42 -12.53
N LEU A 83 4.72 -1.78 -13.66
CA LEU A 83 6.09 -1.40 -14.00
C LEU A 83 6.30 0.11 -13.99
N VAL A 84 5.31 0.89 -14.41
CA VAL A 84 5.37 2.37 -14.46
C VAL A 84 5.69 3.00 -13.09
N CYS A 85 5.23 2.37 -12.00
CA CYS A 85 5.48 2.85 -10.65
C CYS A 85 6.52 2.00 -9.91
N HIS A 86 6.40 0.67 -9.97
CA HIS A 86 7.26 -0.21 -9.19
C HIS A 86 8.60 -0.54 -9.85
N GLY A 87 8.73 -0.27 -11.15
CA GLY A 87 9.99 -0.53 -11.88
C GLY A 87 10.38 -2.02 -11.90
N VAL A 88 11.67 -2.25 -12.07
CA VAL A 88 12.31 -3.57 -11.87
C VAL A 88 13.05 -3.56 -10.53
N PRO A 89 13.19 -4.71 -9.85
CA PRO A 89 13.94 -4.82 -8.61
C PRO A 89 15.34 -4.18 -8.70
N GLY A 90 15.67 -3.34 -7.72
CA GLY A 90 16.96 -2.62 -7.70
C GLY A 90 17.18 -1.58 -8.80
N GLY A 91 16.18 -1.36 -9.67
CA GLY A 91 16.25 -0.39 -10.75
C GLY A 91 15.93 1.04 -10.33
N GLU A 92 16.14 1.98 -11.25
CA GLU A 92 15.78 3.38 -11.04
C GLU A 92 14.26 3.56 -11.01
N GLN A 93 13.79 4.40 -10.12
CA GLN A 93 12.38 4.79 -10.05
C GLN A 93 12.02 5.73 -11.21
N SER A 94 10.82 5.56 -11.75
CA SER A 94 10.28 6.51 -12.72
C SER A 94 10.05 7.89 -12.08
N ALA A 95 9.98 8.94 -12.89
CA ALA A 95 9.66 10.30 -12.41
C ALA A 95 8.31 10.35 -11.66
N ILE A 96 7.34 9.52 -12.08
CA ILE A 96 6.04 9.41 -11.40
C ILE A 96 6.24 8.78 -10.02
N ALA A 97 6.96 7.66 -9.93
CA ALA A 97 7.23 6.97 -8.68
C ALA A 97 7.99 7.84 -7.67
N ALA A 98 8.99 8.59 -8.15
CA ALA A 98 9.78 9.50 -7.33
C ALA A 98 8.96 10.65 -6.73
N GLY A 99 7.83 11.01 -7.36
CA GLY A 99 6.90 12.04 -6.87
C GLY A 99 5.82 11.52 -5.93
N LEU A 100 5.74 10.21 -5.68
CA LEU A 100 4.70 9.63 -4.82
C LEU A 100 5.09 9.66 -3.34
N ASN A 101 4.09 9.90 -2.50
CA ASN A 101 4.21 9.86 -1.05
C ASN A 101 3.02 9.05 -0.46
N PRO A 102 3.27 7.98 0.32
CA PRO A 102 4.59 7.42 0.65
C PRO A 102 5.35 6.90 -0.60
N PRO A 103 6.68 6.73 -0.50
CA PRO A 103 7.50 6.19 -1.59
C PRO A 103 7.02 4.82 -2.03
N VAL A 104 7.14 4.55 -3.33
CA VAL A 104 6.76 3.26 -3.92
C VAL A 104 7.75 2.20 -3.43
N PRO A 105 7.27 1.07 -2.84
CA PRO A 105 8.14 0.02 -2.37
C PRO A 105 8.70 -0.81 -3.53
N ASP A 106 9.93 -1.31 -3.38
CA ASP A 106 10.44 -2.39 -4.22
C ASP A 106 9.70 -3.69 -3.86
N LEU A 107 9.09 -4.31 -4.85
CA LEU A 107 8.24 -5.50 -4.64
C LEU A 107 9.05 -6.79 -4.43
N ALA A 108 10.35 -6.79 -4.71
CA ALA A 108 11.24 -7.91 -4.42
C ALA A 108 11.76 -7.91 -2.96
N GLU A 109 11.65 -6.78 -2.26
CA GLU A 109 12.17 -6.62 -0.91
C GLU A 109 11.40 -7.43 0.15
N PRO A 110 12.07 -7.81 1.27
CA PRO A 110 11.49 -8.62 2.34
C PRO A 110 10.18 -8.05 2.91
N GLN A 111 10.04 -6.74 2.95
CA GLN A 111 8.82 -6.07 3.44
C GLN A 111 7.58 -6.48 2.63
N THR A 112 7.70 -6.62 1.32
CA THR A 112 6.63 -7.09 0.44
C THR A 112 6.53 -8.61 0.47
N GLN A 113 7.66 -9.30 0.39
CA GLN A 113 7.74 -10.75 0.25
C GLN A 113 7.31 -11.51 1.51
N SER A 114 7.37 -10.91 2.70
CA SER A 114 6.87 -11.50 3.94
C SER A 114 5.34 -11.51 4.08
N ARG A 115 4.62 -10.77 3.23
CA ARG A 115 3.15 -10.80 3.21
C ARG A 115 2.65 -12.13 2.64
N SER A 116 1.54 -12.64 3.14
CA SER A 116 0.89 -13.82 2.53
C SER A 116 0.35 -13.49 1.13
N ASP A 117 0.09 -14.53 0.32
CA ASP A 117 -0.48 -14.36 -1.03
C ASP A 117 -1.84 -13.68 -1.01
N GLY A 118 -2.66 -14.00 0.00
CA GLY A 118 -3.95 -13.35 0.20
C GLY A 118 -3.81 -11.86 0.53
N GLU A 119 -2.79 -11.48 1.31
CA GLU A 119 -2.52 -10.07 1.62
C GLU A 119 -2.06 -9.31 0.38
N LEU A 120 -1.18 -9.90 -0.43
CA LEU A 120 -0.77 -9.31 -1.71
C LEU A 120 -1.96 -9.18 -2.66
N PHE A 121 -2.80 -10.21 -2.76
CA PHE A 121 -4.02 -10.16 -3.55
C PHE A 121 -5.00 -9.07 -3.09
N PHE A 122 -5.18 -8.93 -1.77
CA PHE A 122 -6.03 -7.88 -1.21
C PHE A 122 -5.52 -6.48 -1.56
N LEU A 123 -4.21 -6.25 -1.42
CA LEU A 123 -3.58 -4.97 -1.77
C LEU A 123 -3.70 -4.67 -3.26
N LEU A 124 -3.46 -5.65 -4.13
CA LEU A 124 -3.67 -5.51 -5.58
C LEU A 124 -5.13 -5.18 -5.91
N SER A 125 -6.07 -5.88 -5.28
CA SER A 125 -7.50 -5.70 -5.57
C SER A 125 -8.00 -4.34 -5.14
N GLY A 126 -7.73 -3.95 -3.90
CA GLY A 126 -8.27 -2.74 -3.28
C GLY A 126 -7.41 -1.49 -3.45
N GLY A 127 -6.13 -1.65 -3.82
CA GLY A 127 -5.15 -0.57 -3.72
C GLY A 127 -4.87 -0.15 -2.28
N VAL A 128 -4.17 0.96 -2.11
CA VAL A 128 -3.86 1.52 -0.79
C VAL A 128 -4.34 2.96 -0.70
N ARG A 129 -5.33 3.20 0.16
CA ARG A 129 -5.92 4.53 0.36
C ARG A 129 -4.87 5.54 0.80
N LEU A 130 -4.99 6.78 0.32
CA LEU A 130 -4.08 7.90 0.59
C LEU A 130 -2.65 7.67 0.05
N THR A 131 -2.52 6.80 -0.96
CA THR A 131 -1.27 6.60 -1.70
C THR A 131 -1.55 6.65 -3.20
N GLY A 132 -0.49 6.60 -4.02
CA GLY A 132 -0.60 6.50 -5.49
C GLY A 132 -0.98 5.11 -6.00
N MET A 133 -1.15 4.08 -5.14
CA MET A 133 -1.48 2.72 -5.58
C MET A 133 -2.98 2.54 -5.81
N PRO A 134 -3.45 2.38 -7.05
CA PRO A 134 -4.86 2.15 -7.35
C PRO A 134 -5.27 0.70 -7.03
N GLY A 135 -6.58 0.47 -6.88
CA GLY A 135 -7.15 -0.87 -6.81
C GLY A 135 -7.48 -1.41 -8.20
N PHE A 136 -7.12 -2.66 -8.46
CA PHE A 136 -7.29 -3.30 -9.77
C PHE A 136 -8.50 -4.22 -9.87
N GLU A 137 -9.37 -4.28 -8.84
CA GLU A 137 -10.55 -5.15 -8.86
C GLU A 137 -11.50 -4.88 -10.02
N LYS A 138 -11.65 -3.60 -10.40
CA LYS A 138 -12.54 -3.19 -11.50
C LYS A 138 -11.91 -3.31 -12.89
N SER A 139 -10.60 -3.28 -12.99
CA SER A 139 -9.87 -3.25 -14.27
C SER A 139 -9.23 -4.58 -14.65
N LEU A 140 -8.96 -5.46 -13.68
CA LEU A 140 -8.34 -6.76 -13.93
C LEU A 140 -9.20 -7.90 -13.39
N PRO A 141 -9.41 -8.97 -14.18
CA PRO A 141 -10.08 -10.18 -13.72
C PRO A 141 -9.41 -10.79 -12.48
N GLU A 142 -10.18 -11.48 -11.63
CA GLU A 142 -9.64 -12.13 -10.43
C GLU A 142 -8.47 -13.08 -10.76
N LYS A 143 -8.59 -13.86 -11.83
CA LYS A 143 -7.53 -14.76 -12.30
C LYS A 143 -6.23 -14.00 -12.56
N THR A 144 -6.30 -12.89 -13.30
CA THR A 144 -5.11 -12.07 -13.62
C THR A 144 -4.47 -11.48 -12.37
N ARG A 145 -5.26 -11.09 -11.38
CA ARG A 145 -4.74 -10.59 -10.09
C ARG A 145 -4.00 -11.70 -9.31
N TRP A 146 -4.47 -12.96 -9.36
CA TRP A 146 -3.74 -14.09 -8.78
C TRP A 146 -2.47 -14.45 -9.57
N GLU A 147 -2.49 -14.32 -10.88
CA GLU A 147 -1.33 -14.49 -11.74
C GLU A 147 -0.27 -13.41 -11.46
N LEU A 148 -0.71 -12.17 -11.19
CA LEU A 148 0.17 -11.11 -10.70
C LEU A 148 0.84 -11.49 -9.37
N VAL A 149 0.09 -12.02 -8.40
CA VAL A 149 0.69 -12.49 -7.13
C VAL A 149 1.72 -13.59 -7.39
N ALA A 150 1.42 -14.54 -8.28
CA ALA A 150 2.38 -15.60 -8.66
C ALA A 150 3.67 -15.00 -9.27
N PHE A 151 3.54 -13.99 -10.12
CA PHE A 151 4.70 -13.28 -10.67
C PHE A 151 5.47 -12.51 -9.59
N LEU A 152 4.80 -11.81 -8.66
CA LEU A 152 5.45 -11.13 -7.54
C LEU A 152 6.31 -12.09 -6.71
N ARG A 153 5.89 -13.34 -6.53
CA ARG A 153 6.69 -14.37 -5.84
C ARG A 153 7.90 -14.85 -6.63
N ALA A 154 7.85 -14.74 -7.95
CA ALA A 154 8.99 -15.03 -8.80
C ALA A 154 9.98 -13.86 -8.90
N LEU A 155 9.52 -12.63 -8.67
CA LEU A 155 10.26 -11.39 -8.89
C LEU A 155 11.65 -11.36 -8.23
N PRO A 156 11.82 -11.76 -6.94
CA PRO A 156 13.14 -11.79 -6.30
C PRO A 156 14.12 -12.82 -6.85
N LYS A 157 13.64 -13.71 -7.73
CA LYS A 157 14.42 -14.83 -8.30
C LYS A 157 14.79 -14.59 -9.76
N LEU A 158 14.36 -13.47 -10.33
CA LEU A 158 14.67 -13.15 -11.72
C LEU A 158 16.16 -12.81 -11.89
N GLY A 159 16.76 -13.39 -12.90
CA GLY A 159 18.13 -13.04 -13.30
C GLY A 159 18.18 -11.75 -14.12
N ASP A 160 19.41 -11.23 -14.32
CA ASP A 160 19.63 -9.94 -15.00
C ASP A 160 18.99 -9.87 -16.39
N ALA A 161 19.07 -10.96 -17.17
CA ALA A 161 18.47 -11.04 -18.50
C ALA A 161 16.92 -10.92 -18.44
N GLU A 162 16.28 -11.50 -17.42
CA GLU A 162 14.83 -11.43 -17.23
C GLU A 162 14.40 -10.04 -16.74
N LEU A 163 15.21 -9.39 -15.88
CA LEU A 163 14.99 -8.03 -15.41
C LEU A 163 15.14 -7.02 -16.57
N GLN A 164 16.13 -7.21 -17.45
CA GLN A 164 16.28 -6.42 -18.67
C GLN A 164 15.09 -6.60 -19.61
N ALA A 165 14.65 -7.85 -19.84
CA ALA A 165 13.46 -8.13 -20.63
C ALA A 165 12.19 -7.54 -20.01
N LEU A 166 12.09 -7.49 -18.67
CA LEU A 166 10.98 -6.86 -17.97
C LEU A 166 10.94 -5.36 -18.19
N SER A 167 12.09 -4.69 -18.20
CA SER A 167 12.20 -3.24 -18.42
C SER A 167 11.95 -2.81 -19.86
N GLY A 168 11.95 -3.75 -20.82
CA GLY A 168 11.79 -3.46 -22.24
C GLY A 168 13.04 -2.82 -22.88
N ARG A 169 14.22 -3.00 -22.26
CA ARG A 169 15.52 -2.58 -22.80
C ARG A 169 16.28 -3.75 -23.40
#